data_6dd8b8312384f68e892c3d5cc013de16
#
_entry.id   6dd8b8312384f68e892c3d5cc013de16
#
_cell.length_a   1.000
_cell.length_b   1.000
_cell.length_c   1.000
_cell.angle_alpha   90.00
_cell.angle_beta   90.00
_cell.angle_gamma   90.00
#
_symmetry.space_group_name_H-M   'P 1'
#
loop_
_entity.id
_entity.type
_entity.pdbx_description
1 polymer ?
#
loop_
_entity_poly.entity_id
_entity_poly.type
_entity_poly.pdbx_seq_one_letter_code
_entity_poly.pdbx_strand_id
1 'polypeptide(L)'
;MRSILLTLTALLGGCASYQSLTLPETEALTRDVTQLKVEASAMPGAELAAHRFDPSDGFDMTELAMLAVVNSPDLRLARAEAGVTRAQAFSAGLLPDPQLALGRESVLGSPAGATVAFTAGLTVDIAALLARSATKGAADAEARKSNLDLLWQEWQTVAKARLLFVKLDAITQSQAVLGRQRASLRQRLDEAKRAVERGLVTNDASTPQLTAYEDANRQWNDQERQRNQAQHDLDALVGVAPEVSLPLVGSSDVTVMDATQVRAAIAESTRRRPDLLALQAGLEAQDDRYRGALRAQFPAITFGPTRARDTSNVNSAGFSLGISLPLFNRNRGNIAIEAATREKLRIDYQQRLDATSIESHRLLDEQAILQKQIAEIDASLPALEQVAEQASKAYAAHNVDSLTLTNIEGALLARRLERIAARQALQEQAIALQALLGTSVNLPERSTGASRTHLVEHTS
;
A
#
# COMPACT_ATOMS: atom_id res chain seq x y z
N MET A 1 -15.32 -57.41 8.40
CA MET A 1 -14.86 -56.47 9.45
C MET A 1 -13.43 -55.96 9.25
N ARG A 2 -12.46 -56.79 8.80
CA ARG A 2 -11.08 -56.32 8.56
C ARG A 2 -10.95 -55.27 7.44
N SER A 3 -11.76 -55.35 6.37
CA SER A 3 -11.71 -54.38 5.24
C SER A 3 -12.29 -53.02 5.58
N ILE A 4 -13.26 -52.93 6.51
CA ILE A 4 -13.85 -51.68 6.98
C ILE A 4 -12.88 -50.90 7.93
N LEU A 5 -12.10 -51.66 8.71
CA LEU A 5 -11.08 -51.06 9.58
C LEU A 5 -9.91 -50.46 8.79
N LEU A 6 -9.50 -51.04 7.68
CA LEU A 6 -8.47 -50.54 6.79
C LEU A 6 -8.88 -49.28 6.01
N THR A 7 -10.18 -49.14 5.65
CA THR A 7 -10.69 -47.91 5.00
C THR A 7 -10.86 -46.76 6.00
N LEU A 8 -11.16 -47.06 7.28
CA LEU A 8 -11.29 -46.03 8.31
C LEU A 8 -9.91 -45.46 8.73
N THR A 9 -8.83 -46.26 8.72
CA THR A 9 -7.48 -45.79 9.00
C THR A 9 -6.89 -44.97 7.85
N ALA A 10 -7.29 -45.20 6.59
CA ALA A 10 -6.87 -44.37 5.45
C ALA A 10 -7.49 -42.97 5.44
N LEU A 11 -8.66 -42.78 6.06
CA LEU A 11 -9.33 -41.48 6.21
C LEU A 11 -8.70 -40.58 7.30
N LEU A 12 -7.90 -41.13 8.21
CA LEU A 12 -7.23 -40.39 9.29
C LEU A 12 -5.85 -39.83 8.89
N GLY A 13 -5.33 -40.20 7.72
CA GLY A 13 -3.98 -39.80 7.27
C GLY A 13 -3.88 -38.37 6.73
N GLY A 14 -4.96 -37.62 6.65
CA GLY A 14 -5.01 -36.25 6.10
C GLY A 14 -5.23 -35.15 7.16
N CYS A 15 -5.18 -35.46 8.46
CA CYS A 15 -5.41 -34.44 9.49
C CYS A 15 -4.21 -33.50 9.61
N ALA A 16 -4.45 -32.19 9.42
CA ALA A 16 -3.46 -31.17 9.76
C ALA A 16 -3.15 -31.24 11.26
N SER A 17 -1.87 -31.25 11.65
CA SER A 17 -1.45 -31.22 13.03
C SER A 17 -1.33 -29.78 13.52
N TYR A 18 -1.77 -29.52 14.73
CA TYR A 18 -1.59 -28.23 15.38
C TYR A 18 -0.11 -28.00 15.69
N GLN A 19 0.41 -26.85 15.27
CA GLN A 19 1.70 -26.32 15.68
C GLN A 19 1.46 -24.96 16.36
N SER A 20 1.94 -24.81 17.60
CA SER A 20 1.86 -23.54 18.30
C SER A 20 2.83 -22.52 17.67
N LEU A 21 2.32 -21.34 17.34
CA LEU A 21 3.14 -20.20 16.94
C LEU A 21 3.54 -19.42 18.19
N THR A 22 4.85 -19.24 18.39
CA THR A 22 5.39 -18.33 19.42
C THR A 22 5.49 -16.92 18.86
N LEU A 23 5.09 -15.92 19.66
CA LEU A 23 5.30 -14.53 19.29
C LEU A 23 6.79 -14.18 19.43
N PRO A 24 7.35 -13.35 18.54
CA PRO A 24 8.71 -12.86 18.69
C PRO A 24 8.83 -11.97 19.94
N GLU A 25 9.94 -12.11 20.69
CA GLU A 25 10.21 -11.31 21.88
C GLU A 25 11.05 -10.06 21.59
N THR A 26 11.59 -9.96 20.37
CA THR A 26 12.45 -8.85 19.93
C THR A 26 12.00 -8.32 18.58
N GLU A 27 12.40 -7.09 18.26
CA GLU A 27 12.21 -6.49 16.95
C GLU A 27 12.89 -7.30 15.83
N ALA A 28 12.27 -7.34 14.66
CA ALA A 28 12.78 -8.02 13.47
C ALA A 28 13.27 -7.02 12.41
N LEU A 29 13.90 -5.90 12.86
CA LEU A 29 14.46 -4.91 11.97
C LEU A 29 15.76 -5.40 11.34
N THR A 30 15.96 -5.06 10.07
CA THR A 30 17.17 -5.42 9.34
C THR A 30 18.36 -4.60 9.86
N ARG A 31 19.44 -5.28 10.27
CA ARG A 31 20.68 -4.64 10.76
C ARG A 31 21.80 -4.62 9.73
N ASP A 32 21.65 -5.36 8.65
CA ASP A 32 22.61 -5.42 7.55
C ASP A 32 21.88 -5.47 6.21
N VAL A 33 21.83 -4.34 5.50
CA VAL A 33 21.16 -4.20 4.22
C VAL A 33 21.87 -4.91 3.07
N THR A 34 23.16 -5.25 3.24
CA THR A 34 23.94 -5.93 2.21
C THR A 34 23.55 -7.40 2.06
N GLN A 35 22.88 -7.98 3.07
CA GLN A 35 22.38 -9.35 3.05
C GLN A 35 20.99 -9.48 2.39
N LEU A 36 20.32 -8.37 2.10
CA LEU A 36 19.02 -8.40 1.47
C LEU A 36 19.14 -8.75 -0.01
N LYS A 37 18.48 -9.83 -0.39
CA LYS A 37 18.39 -10.25 -1.79
C LYS A 37 17.22 -9.53 -2.44
N VAL A 38 17.52 -8.68 -3.41
CA VAL A 38 16.52 -7.99 -4.22
C VAL A 38 16.40 -8.70 -5.56
N GLU A 39 15.27 -9.37 -5.78
CA GLU A 39 14.96 -10.02 -7.06
C GLU A 39 14.25 -9.03 -7.97
N ALA A 40 14.88 -8.63 -9.05
CA ALA A 40 14.33 -7.68 -10.03
C ALA A 40 12.98 -8.15 -10.60
N SER A 41 12.79 -9.47 -10.80
CA SER A 41 11.55 -10.05 -11.30
C SER A 41 10.34 -9.89 -10.37
N ALA A 42 10.59 -9.64 -9.06
CA ALA A 42 9.55 -9.44 -8.06
C ALA A 42 9.15 -7.96 -7.89
N MET A 43 9.76 -7.03 -8.64
CA MET A 43 9.52 -5.61 -8.50
C MET A 43 8.23 -5.15 -9.18
N PRO A 44 7.45 -4.24 -8.55
CA PRO A 44 6.16 -3.75 -9.06
C PRO A 44 6.35 -2.66 -10.13
N GLY A 45 7.17 -2.86 -11.14
CA GLY A 45 7.34 -1.88 -12.22
C GLY A 45 8.53 -2.18 -13.11
N ALA A 46 8.42 -1.83 -14.40
CA ALA A 46 9.46 -2.10 -15.40
C ALA A 46 10.78 -1.38 -15.07
N GLU A 47 10.69 -0.16 -14.56
CA GLU A 47 11.84 0.65 -14.17
C GLU A 47 12.63 0.00 -13.03
N LEU A 48 11.95 -0.42 -11.95
CA LEU A 48 12.58 -1.11 -10.84
C LEU A 48 13.11 -2.49 -11.26
N ALA A 49 12.36 -3.22 -12.10
CA ALA A 49 12.77 -4.53 -12.59
C ALA A 49 13.99 -4.49 -13.53
N ALA A 50 14.22 -3.36 -14.20
CA ALA A 50 15.38 -3.17 -15.10
C ALA A 50 16.62 -2.65 -14.36
N HIS A 51 16.46 -2.11 -13.14
CA HIS A 51 17.55 -1.51 -12.37
C HIS A 51 18.37 -2.58 -11.64
N ARG A 52 19.70 -2.41 -11.67
CA ARG A 52 20.63 -3.27 -10.92
C ARG A 52 20.74 -2.75 -9.49
N PHE A 53 20.42 -3.56 -8.51
CA PHE A 53 20.60 -3.24 -7.10
C PHE A 53 22.06 -3.48 -6.67
N ASP A 54 22.75 -2.41 -6.23
CA ASP A 54 24.13 -2.46 -5.76
C ASP A 54 24.33 -1.57 -4.51
N PRO A 55 24.13 -2.10 -3.30
CA PRO A 55 24.21 -1.31 -2.07
C PRO A 55 25.62 -0.92 -1.66
N SER A 56 26.67 -1.21 -2.46
CA SER A 56 28.07 -1.00 -2.10
C SER A 56 28.54 0.45 -2.24
N ASP A 57 27.91 1.24 -3.11
CA ASP A 57 28.24 2.64 -3.38
C ASP A 57 27.24 3.65 -2.79
N GLY A 58 26.22 3.15 -2.10
CA GLY A 58 25.10 3.89 -1.51
C GLY A 58 23.79 3.56 -2.20
N PHE A 59 22.73 4.26 -1.86
CA PHE A 59 21.39 4.01 -2.41
C PHE A 59 20.94 5.19 -3.28
N ASP A 60 20.72 4.94 -4.55
CA ASP A 60 20.00 5.87 -5.38
C ASP A 60 18.48 5.80 -5.11
N MET A 61 17.72 6.72 -5.73
CA MET A 61 16.26 6.80 -5.51
C MET A 61 15.53 5.51 -5.92
N THR A 62 16.02 4.80 -6.93
CA THR A 62 15.41 3.56 -7.44
C THR A 62 15.77 2.39 -6.52
N GLU A 63 17.02 2.27 -6.12
CA GLU A 63 17.48 1.24 -5.18
C GLU A 63 16.81 1.37 -3.82
N LEU A 64 16.64 2.60 -3.33
CA LEU A 64 15.90 2.87 -2.10
C LEU A 64 14.45 2.39 -2.20
N ALA A 65 13.80 2.64 -3.33
CA ALA A 65 12.45 2.15 -3.58
C ALA A 65 12.39 0.61 -3.67
N MET A 66 13.38 -0.03 -4.32
CA MET A 66 13.50 -1.50 -4.37
C MET A 66 13.67 -2.09 -2.97
N LEU A 67 14.53 -1.49 -2.16
CA LEU A 67 14.75 -1.89 -0.77
C LEU A 67 13.46 -1.78 0.06
N ALA A 68 12.71 -0.68 -0.09
CA ALA A 68 11.42 -0.48 0.57
C ALA A 68 10.40 -1.56 0.18
N VAL A 69 10.30 -1.93 -1.10
CA VAL A 69 9.37 -2.98 -1.55
C VAL A 69 9.72 -4.34 -0.94
N VAL A 70 11.00 -4.69 -0.85
CA VAL A 70 11.43 -6.00 -0.34
C VAL A 70 11.26 -6.10 1.17
N ASN A 71 11.64 -5.05 1.90
CA ASN A 71 11.84 -5.15 3.35
C ASN A 71 10.80 -4.42 4.20
N SER A 72 9.88 -3.62 3.61
CA SER A 72 8.86 -2.89 4.36
C SER A 72 8.04 -3.80 5.29
N PRO A 73 7.93 -3.48 6.59
CA PRO A 73 7.08 -4.20 7.53
C PRO A 73 5.60 -4.21 7.11
N ASP A 74 5.08 -3.09 6.62
CA ASP A 74 3.69 -2.96 6.17
C ASP A 74 3.41 -3.90 4.98
N LEU A 75 4.33 -4.01 4.03
CA LEU A 75 4.17 -4.90 2.89
C LEU A 75 4.29 -6.38 3.29
N ARG A 76 5.07 -6.70 4.32
CA ARG A 76 5.09 -8.07 4.88
C ARG A 76 3.73 -8.46 5.44
N LEU A 77 3.07 -7.54 6.16
CA LEU A 77 1.72 -7.75 6.67
C LEU A 77 0.72 -7.89 5.52
N ALA A 78 0.73 -6.99 4.54
CA ALA A 78 -0.18 -7.02 3.39
C ALA A 78 -0.03 -8.31 2.56
N ARG A 79 1.20 -8.82 2.39
CA ARG A 79 1.45 -10.12 1.73
C ARG A 79 0.87 -11.29 2.52
N ALA A 80 0.94 -11.25 3.84
CA ALA A 80 0.32 -12.26 4.71
C ALA A 80 -1.22 -12.22 4.59
N GLU A 81 -1.83 -11.03 4.58
CA GLU A 81 -3.28 -10.84 4.39
C GLU A 81 -3.74 -11.36 3.02
N ALA A 82 -3.00 -11.09 1.95
CA ALA A 82 -3.25 -11.66 0.63
C ALA A 82 -3.14 -13.21 0.64
N GLY A 83 -2.26 -13.76 1.48
CA GLY A 83 -2.16 -15.20 1.74
C GLY A 83 -3.43 -15.77 2.37
N VAL A 84 -3.99 -15.08 3.37
CA VAL A 84 -5.27 -15.46 4.02
C VAL A 84 -6.41 -15.46 3.00
N THR A 85 -6.53 -14.42 2.19
CA THR A 85 -7.59 -14.31 1.19
C THR A 85 -7.49 -15.43 0.13
N ARG A 86 -6.27 -15.82 -0.28
CA ARG A 86 -6.05 -16.99 -1.16
C ARG A 86 -6.48 -18.30 -0.51
N ALA A 87 -6.20 -18.49 0.77
CA ALA A 87 -6.66 -19.66 1.52
C ALA A 87 -8.18 -19.69 1.64
N GLN A 88 -8.85 -18.56 1.81
CA GLN A 88 -10.31 -18.44 1.79
C GLN A 88 -10.89 -18.81 0.40
N ALA A 89 -10.25 -18.38 -0.69
CA ALA A 89 -10.67 -18.76 -2.04
C ALA A 89 -10.51 -20.27 -2.29
N PHE A 90 -9.44 -20.88 -1.80
CA PHE A 90 -9.26 -22.32 -1.81
C PHE A 90 -10.39 -23.02 -1.02
N SER A 91 -10.68 -22.58 0.20
CA SER A 91 -11.75 -23.13 1.04
C SER A 91 -13.13 -23.06 0.37
N ALA A 92 -13.46 -21.91 -0.24
CA ALA A 92 -14.71 -21.71 -0.98
C ALA A 92 -14.83 -22.62 -2.23
N GLY A 93 -13.71 -23.11 -2.74
CA GLY A 93 -13.64 -24.04 -3.85
C GLY A 93 -13.88 -25.51 -3.46
N LEU A 94 -13.85 -25.88 -2.20
CA LEU A 94 -14.05 -27.25 -1.75
C LEU A 94 -15.50 -27.68 -1.92
N LEU A 95 -15.70 -29.01 -2.03
CA LEU A 95 -17.03 -29.58 -2.04
C LEU A 95 -17.59 -29.61 -0.61
N PRO A 96 -18.90 -29.40 -0.43
CA PRO A 96 -19.51 -29.56 0.89
C PRO A 96 -19.44 -31.04 1.30
N ASP A 97 -19.07 -31.28 2.55
CA ASP A 97 -18.97 -32.63 3.11
C ASP A 97 -20.32 -33.27 3.29
N PRO A 98 -20.47 -34.57 2.95
CA PRO A 98 -21.64 -35.33 3.28
C PRO A 98 -21.81 -35.44 4.81
N GLN A 99 -23.06 -35.35 5.28
CA GLN A 99 -23.38 -35.48 6.70
C GLN A 99 -23.85 -36.88 7.00
N LEU A 100 -23.21 -37.56 7.96
CA LEU A 100 -23.64 -38.85 8.49
C LEU A 100 -24.44 -38.64 9.77
N ALA A 101 -25.72 -38.98 9.72
CA ALA A 101 -26.60 -38.96 10.90
C ALA A 101 -26.77 -40.40 11.42
N LEU A 102 -26.49 -40.60 12.71
CA LEU A 102 -26.72 -41.88 13.40
C LEU A 102 -27.69 -41.64 14.53
N GLY A 103 -28.75 -42.41 14.57
CA GLY A 103 -29.74 -42.40 15.64
C GLY A 103 -29.86 -43.76 16.32
N ARG A 104 -30.04 -43.75 17.63
CA ARG A 104 -30.41 -44.91 18.43
C ARG A 104 -31.59 -44.56 19.30
N GLU A 105 -32.63 -45.37 19.22
CA GLU A 105 -33.85 -45.17 20.00
C GLU A 105 -34.16 -46.45 20.78
N SER A 106 -34.47 -46.34 22.06
CA SER A 106 -34.88 -47.42 22.93
C SER A 106 -36.28 -47.15 23.49
N VAL A 107 -37.13 -48.20 23.50
CA VAL A 107 -38.47 -48.09 24.04
C VAL A 107 -38.42 -48.02 25.57
N LEU A 108 -39.07 -47.02 26.14
CA LEU A 108 -39.23 -46.89 27.60
C LEU A 108 -40.35 -47.82 28.09
N GLY A 109 -40.07 -48.59 29.14
CA GLY A 109 -41.06 -49.46 29.76
C GLY A 109 -41.08 -50.93 29.34
N SER A 110 -40.02 -51.42 28.64
CA SER A 110 -39.82 -52.84 28.33
C SER A 110 -41.04 -53.63 27.80
N PRO A 111 -41.72 -53.20 26.73
CA PRO A 111 -42.74 -54.01 26.10
C PRO A 111 -42.18 -55.32 25.54
N ALA A 112 -42.89 -56.43 25.70
CA ALA A 112 -42.48 -57.76 25.28
C ALA A 112 -42.22 -57.77 23.76
N GLY A 113 -40.98 -58.14 23.33
CA GLY A 113 -40.54 -58.19 21.91
C GLY A 113 -39.96 -56.93 21.33
N ALA A 114 -39.91 -55.83 22.09
CA ALA A 114 -39.27 -54.59 21.56
C ALA A 114 -37.79 -54.71 21.60
N THR A 115 -37.13 -54.24 20.49
CA THR A 115 -35.68 -54.15 20.30
C THR A 115 -35.28 -52.69 20.21
N VAL A 116 -33.98 -52.40 20.30
CA VAL A 116 -33.45 -51.07 20.08
C VAL A 116 -33.53 -50.75 18.59
N ALA A 117 -34.18 -49.63 18.27
CA ALA A 117 -34.14 -49.09 16.91
C ALA A 117 -32.82 -48.41 16.60
N PHE A 118 -32.42 -48.48 15.35
CA PHE A 118 -31.20 -47.85 14.84
C PHE A 118 -31.48 -47.20 13.50
N THR A 119 -30.99 -45.96 13.32
CA THR A 119 -31.05 -45.24 12.04
C THR A 119 -29.68 -44.81 11.63
N ALA A 120 -29.38 -44.92 10.34
CA ALA A 120 -28.19 -44.37 9.71
C ALA A 120 -28.61 -43.68 8.43
N GLY A 121 -28.22 -42.43 8.25
CA GLY A 121 -28.50 -41.65 7.03
C GLY A 121 -27.27 -40.88 6.60
N LEU A 122 -26.99 -40.89 5.31
CA LEU A 122 -25.98 -40.05 4.69
C LEU A 122 -26.70 -39.01 3.84
N THR A 123 -26.46 -37.71 4.10
CA THR A 123 -27.12 -36.62 3.37
C THR A 123 -26.11 -35.69 2.72
N VAL A 124 -26.43 -35.22 1.51
CA VAL A 124 -25.69 -34.22 0.79
C VAL A 124 -26.56 -32.98 0.59
N ASP A 125 -26.01 -31.81 0.82
CA ASP A 125 -26.68 -30.54 0.57
C ASP A 125 -26.57 -30.15 -0.91
N ILE A 126 -27.65 -30.33 -1.64
CA ILE A 126 -27.77 -30.01 -3.07
C ILE A 126 -27.74 -28.48 -3.28
N ALA A 127 -28.34 -27.71 -2.34
CA ALA A 127 -28.33 -26.25 -2.43
C ALA A 127 -26.92 -25.68 -2.30
N ALA A 128 -26.11 -26.21 -1.37
CA ALA A 128 -24.70 -25.84 -1.24
C ALA A 128 -23.88 -26.19 -2.50
N LEU A 129 -24.13 -27.34 -3.13
CA LEU A 129 -23.50 -27.71 -4.40
C LEU A 129 -23.85 -26.72 -5.53
N LEU A 130 -25.11 -26.31 -5.64
CA LEU A 130 -25.56 -25.33 -6.65
C LEU A 130 -25.04 -23.92 -6.36
N ALA A 131 -24.94 -23.54 -5.10
CA ALA A 131 -24.40 -22.23 -4.66
C ALA A 131 -22.88 -22.16 -4.84
N ARG A 132 -22.16 -23.29 -4.82
CA ARG A 132 -20.69 -23.38 -4.86
C ARG A 132 -20.08 -22.54 -5.98
N SER A 133 -20.67 -22.54 -7.17
CA SER A 133 -20.12 -21.77 -8.32
C SER A 133 -20.08 -20.25 -8.03
N ALA A 134 -21.12 -19.72 -7.41
CA ALA A 134 -21.18 -18.30 -7.02
C ALA A 134 -20.27 -18.01 -5.84
N THR A 135 -20.26 -18.88 -4.82
CA THR A 135 -19.37 -18.73 -3.65
C THR A 135 -17.89 -18.76 -4.05
N LYS A 136 -17.53 -19.74 -4.90
CA LYS A 136 -16.16 -19.84 -5.45
C LYS A 136 -15.83 -18.62 -6.32
N GLY A 137 -16.73 -18.20 -7.22
CA GLY A 137 -16.53 -17.03 -8.08
C GLY A 137 -16.30 -15.75 -7.26
N ALA A 138 -17.11 -15.53 -6.23
CA ALA A 138 -16.95 -14.41 -5.31
C ALA A 138 -15.59 -14.45 -4.58
N ALA A 139 -15.19 -15.63 -4.07
CA ALA A 139 -13.93 -15.78 -3.34
C ALA A 139 -12.69 -15.64 -4.25
N ASP A 140 -12.75 -16.17 -5.48
CA ASP A 140 -11.68 -16.00 -6.48
C ASP A 140 -11.55 -14.52 -6.89
N ALA A 141 -12.66 -13.80 -7.04
CA ALA A 141 -12.65 -12.36 -7.33
C ALA A 141 -12.12 -11.54 -6.15
N GLU A 142 -12.45 -11.91 -4.90
CA GLU A 142 -11.90 -11.27 -3.70
C GLU A 142 -10.39 -11.52 -3.57
N ALA A 143 -9.90 -12.72 -3.91
CA ALA A 143 -8.47 -13.00 -3.93
C ALA A 143 -7.74 -12.18 -5.02
N ARG A 144 -8.36 -11.99 -6.20
CA ARG A 144 -7.82 -11.08 -7.22
C ARG A 144 -7.78 -9.64 -6.73
N LYS A 145 -8.86 -9.17 -6.09
CA LYS A 145 -8.90 -7.84 -5.46
C LYS A 145 -7.76 -7.67 -4.48
N SER A 146 -7.58 -8.60 -3.54
CA SER A 146 -6.53 -8.54 -2.53
C SER A 146 -5.11 -8.50 -3.13
N ASN A 147 -4.84 -9.25 -4.20
CA ASN A 147 -3.56 -9.18 -4.90
C ASN A 147 -3.34 -7.84 -5.60
N LEU A 148 -4.40 -7.22 -6.14
CA LEU A 148 -4.32 -5.88 -6.77
C LEU A 148 -4.17 -4.78 -5.70
N ASP A 149 -4.82 -4.91 -4.55
CA ASP A 149 -4.63 -4.02 -3.40
C ASP A 149 -3.18 -4.09 -2.88
N LEU A 150 -2.59 -5.31 -2.82
CA LEU A 150 -1.18 -5.48 -2.48
C LEU A 150 -0.27 -4.77 -3.48
N LEU A 151 -0.49 -4.96 -4.79
CA LEU A 151 0.28 -4.28 -5.83
C LEU A 151 0.17 -2.76 -5.72
N TRP A 152 -1.02 -2.24 -5.39
CA TRP A 152 -1.22 -0.82 -5.14
C TRP A 152 -0.44 -0.33 -3.91
N GLN A 153 -0.42 -1.10 -2.82
CA GLN A 153 0.37 -0.78 -1.63
C GLN A 153 1.88 -0.79 -1.91
N GLU A 154 2.37 -1.76 -2.70
CA GLU A 154 3.77 -1.80 -3.16
C GLU A 154 4.10 -0.54 -3.95
N TRP A 155 3.23 -0.12 -4.86
CA TRP A 155 3.41 1.09 -5.64
C TRP A 155 3.42 2.36 -4.77
N GLN A 156 2.52 2.46 -3.78
CA GLN A 156 2.52 3.56 -2.82
C GLN A 156 3.81 3.57 -1.97
N THR A 157 4.34 2.41 -1.64
CA THR A 157 5.61 2.29 -0.91
C THR A 157 6.79 2.81 -1.74
N VAL A 158 6.83 2.50 -3.04
CA VAL A 158 7.80 3.08 -3.99
C VAL A 158 7.71 4.61 -3.99
N ALA A 159 6.51 5.17 -4.11
CA ALA A 159 6.32 6.61 -4.10
C ALA A 159 6.77 7.26 -2.78
N LYS A 160 6.45 6.67 -1.63
CA LYS A 160 6.90 7.14 -0.32
C LYS A 160 8.42 7.13 -0.18
N ALA A 161 9.10 6.08 -0.66
CA ALA A 161 10.56 5.99 -0.64
C ALA A 161 11.19 7.10 -1.48
N ARG A 162 10.67 7.33 -2.70
CA ARG A 162 11.12 8.41 -3.58
C ARG A 162 10.90 9.80 -2.97
N LEU A 163 9.74 10.04 -2.34
CA LEU A 163 9.45 11.30 -1.65
C LEU A 163 10.42 11.56 -0.48
N LEU A 164 10.74 10.53 0.31
CA LEU A 164 11.71 10.65 1.40
C LEU A 164 13.12 10.90 0.88
N PHE A 165 13.52 10.29 -0.25
CA PHE A 165 14.79 10.57 -0.93
C PHE A 165 14.87 12.04 -1.31
N VAL A 166 13.88 12.57 -2.05
CA VAL A 166 13.82 13.98 -2.47
C VAL A 166 13.87 14.93 -1.27
N LYS A 167 13.13 14.61 -0.21
CA LYS A 167 13.11 15.41 1.03
C LYS A 167 14.47 15.45 1.72
N LEU A 168 15.14 14.30 1.86
CA LEU A 168 16.46 14.20 2.50
C LEU A 168 17.55 14.89 1.68
N ASP A 169 17.50 14.80 0.35
CA ASP A 169 18.39 15.51 -0.56
C ASP A 169 18.22 17.04 -0.43
N ALA A 170 16.98 17.54 -0.46
CA ALA A 170 16.69 18.96 -0.28
C ALA A 170 17.13 19.50 1.09
N ILE A 171 16.96 18.73 2.16
CA ILE A 171 17.46 19.07 3.49
C ILE A 171 18.99 19.14 3.48
N THR A 172 19.66 18.19 2.83
CA THR A 172 21.13 18.16 2.72
C THR A 172 21.64 19.39 1.96
N GLN A 173 21.01 19.77 0.85
CA GLN A 173 21.32 20.97 0.10
C GLN A 173 21.10 22.25 0.95
N SER A 174 19.98 22.31 1.68
CA SER A 174 19.65 23.45 2.57
C SER A 174 20.66 23.58 3.70
N GLN A 175 21.03 22.47 4.35
CA GLN A 175 22.07 22.44 5.39
C GLN A 175 23.43 22.89 4.83
N ALA A 176 23.79 22.53 3.62
CA ALA A 176 25.05 22.97 3.01
C ALA A 176 25.10 24.51 2.80
N VAL A 177 23.97 25.11 2.43
CA VAL A 177 23.87 26.59 2.27
C VAL A 177 23.85 27.28 3.64
N LEU A 178 22.99 26.83 4.55
CA LEU A 178 22.86 27.39 5.92
C LEU A 178 24.14 27.25 6.73
N GLY A 179 24.85 26.12 6.58
CA GLY A 179 26.12 25.87 7.30
C GLY A 179 27.18 26.87 6.94
N ARG A 180 27.34 27.21 5.62
CA ARG A 180 28.27 28.24 5.17
C ARG A 180 27.90 29.62 5.72
N GLN A 181 26.64 29.99 5.65
CA GLN A 181 26.16 31.27 6.16
C GLN A 181 26.35 31.39 7.67
N ARG A 182 25.99 30.34 8.42
CA ARG A 182 26.17 30.29 9.88
C ARG A 182 27.63 30.44 10.28
N ALA A 183 28.56 29.80 9.56
CA ALA A 183 30.01 29.94 9.82
C ALA A 183 30.48 31.36 9.58
N SER A 184 30.07 32.01 8.48
CA SER A 184 30.41 33.41 8.17
C SER A 184 29.84 34.38 9.23
N LEU A 185 28.58 34.21 9.60
CA LEU A 185 27.96 35.04 10.65
C LEU A 185 28.60 34.85 12.02
N ARG A 186 29.01 33.62 12.37
CA ARG A 186 29.74 33.35 13.61
C ARG A 186 31.07 34.08 13.63
N GLN A 187 31.86 34.02 12.56
CA GLN A 187 33.14 34.73 12.46
C GLN A 187 32.95 36.23 12.67
N ARG A 188 31.97 36.85 11.97
CA ARG A 188 31.70 38.29 12.09
C ARG A 188 31.22 38.67 13.50
N LEU A 189 30.42 37.86 14.13
CA LEU A 189 29.99 38.07 15.54
C LEU A 189 31.21 38.05 16.47
N ASP A 190 32.12 37.09 16.30
CA ASP A 190 33.32 36.99 17.14
C ASP A 190 34.28 38.17 16.90
N GLU A 191 34.37 38.71 15.66
CA GLU A 191 35.10 39.92 15.32
C GLU A 191 34.48 41.16 15.98
N ALA A 192 33.13 41.30 15.91
CA ALA A 192 32.41 42.41 16.53
C ALA A 192 32.57 42.40 18.09
N LYS A 193 32.48 41.21 18.70
CA LYS A 193 32.72 41.08 20.16
C LYS A 193 34.13 41.52 20.56
N ARG A 194 35.14 41.11 19.84
CA ARG A 194 36.54 41.54 20.07
C ARG A 194 36.72 43.03 19.89
N ALA A 195 36.02 43.65 18.95
CA ALA A 195 36.08 45.11 18.75
C ALA A 195 35.40 45.85 19.91
N VAL A 196 34.29 45.35 20.45
CA VAL A 196 33.65 45.88 21.65
C VAL A 196 34.57 45.76 22.87
N GLU A 197 35.15 44.60 23.12
CA GLU A 197 36.08 44.33 24.22
C GLU A 197 37.29 45.28 24.22
N ARG A 198 37.74 45.70 23.04
CA ARG A 198 38.83 46.68 22.85
C ARG A 198 38.38 48.13 22.91
N GLY A 199 37.06 48.36 23.10
CA GLY A 199 36.52 49.72 23.12
C GLY A 199 36.47 50.42 21.77
N LEU A 200 36.63 49.67 20.65
CA LEU A 200 36.66 50.25 19.31
C LEU A 200 35.26 50.55 18.76
N VAL A 201 34.25 49.85 19.24
CA VAL A 201 32.82 50.01 18.90
C VAL A 201 31.96 49.85 20.13
N THR A 202 30.73 50.38 20.09
CA THR A 202 29.75 50.22 21.15
C THR A 202 29.07 48.85 21.12
N ASN A 203 28.44 48.40 22.22
CA ASN A 203 27.72 47.14 22.28
C ASN A 203 26.62 47.01 21.20
N ASP A 204 25.99 48.11 20.83
CA ASP A 204 24.94 48.14 19.80
C ASP A 204 25.43 47.70 18.43
N ALA A 205 26.73 47.88 18.13
CA ALA A 205 27.35 47.47 16.87
C ALA A 205 27.42 45.95 16.69
N SER A 206 27.36 45.13 17.77
CA SER A 206 27.37 43.67 17.71
C SER A 206 25.96 43.07 17.66
N THR A 207 24.90 43.82 17.96
CA THR A 207 23.52 43.33 18.04
C THR A 207 23.00 42.76 16.69
N PRO A 208 23.18 43.44 15.53
CA PRO A 208 22.72 42.87 14.24
C PRO A 208 23.38 41.55 13.91
N GLN A 209 24.69 41.37 14.17
CA GLN A 209 25.42 40.15 13.93
C GLN A 209 24.96 39.01 14.83
N LEU A 210 24.69 39.32 16.12
CA LEU A 210 24.13 38.36 17.05
C LEU A 210 22.75 37.89 16.57
N THR A 211 21.87 38.80 16.22
CA THR A 211 20.51 38.48 15.77
C THR A 211 20.56 37.60 14.49
N ALA A 212 21.37 38.00 13.51
CA ALA A 212 21.52 37.21 12.24
C ALA A 212 22.11 35.82 12.50
N TYR A 213 23.09 35.69 13.40
CA TYR A 213 23.66 34.41 13.79
C TYR A 213 22.62 33.50 14.47
N GLU A 214 21.87 34.06 15.45
CA GLU A 214 20.84 33.31 16.15
C GLU A 214 19.71 32.87 15.23
N ASP A 215 19.33 33.70 14.24
CA ASP A 215 18.36 33.33 13.21
C ASP A 215 18.87 32.19 12.33
N ALA A 216 20.11 32.25 11.85
CA ALA A 216 20.72 31.20 11.06
C ALA A 216 20.89 29.89 11.87
N ASN A 217 21.23 30.01 13.17
CA ASN A 217 21.35 28.88 14.06
C ASN A 217 19.98 28.19 14.31
N ARG A 218 18.90 28.97 14.47
CA ARG A 218 17.54 28.45 14.58
C ARG A 218 17.13 27.68 13.31
N GLN A 219 17.35 28.26 12.13
CA GLN A 219 17.06 27.61 10.85
C GLN A 219 17.87 26.32 10.68
N TRP A 220 19.14 26.31 11.07
CA TRP A 220 19.96 25.09 11.07
C TRP A 220 19.37 23.99 11.96
N ASN A 221 19.02 24.32 13.20
CA ASN A 221 18.44 23.37 14.14
C ASN A 221 17.09 22.85 13.65
N ASP A 222 16.29 23.68 12.94
CA ASP A 222 15.04 23.24 12.32
C ASP A 222 15.30 22.21 11.20
N GLN A 223 16.31 22.45 10.35
CA GLN A 223 16.71 21.49 9.33
C GLN A 223 17.23 20.19 9.94
N GLU A 224 17.95 20.26 11.06
CA GLU A 224 18.47 19.08 11.75
C GLU A 224 17.34 18.22 12.33
N ARG A 225 16.31 18.85 12.92
CA ARG A 225 15.11 18.14 13.36
C ARG A 225 14.34 17.50 12.20
N GLN A 226 14.18 18.23 11.08
CA GLN A 226 13.52 17.69 9.89
C GLN A 226 14.28 16.52 9.28
N ARG A 227 15.63 16.59 9.26
CA ARG A 227 16.48 15.49 8.79
C ARG A 227 16.31 14.26 9.67
N ASN A 228 16.39 14.44 10.99
CA ASN A 228 16.21 13.34 11.94
C ASN A 228 14.83 12.67 11.77
N GLN A 229 13.77 13.45 11.63
CA GLN A 229 12.43 12.93 11.40
C GLN A 229 12.36 12.16 10.06
N ALA A 230 12.85 12.73 8.97
CA ALA A 230 12.80 12.11 7.65
C ALA A 230 13.67 10.82 7.60
N GLN A 231 14.79 10.78 8.35
CA GLN A 231 15.63 9.58 8.45
C GLN A 231 14.86 8.47 9.17
N HIS A 232 14.23 8.75 10.31
CA HIS A 232 13.43 7.75 11.03
C HIS A 232 12.19 7.30 10.26
N ASP A 233 11.55 8.22 9.50
CA ASP A 233 10.45 7.85 8.59
C ASP A 233 10.94 6.89 7.51
N LEU A 234 12.17 7.09 7.00
CA LEU A 234 12.80 6.21 6.04
C LEU A 234 13.15 4.85 6.64
N ASP A 235 13.78 4.84 7.81
CA ASP A 235 14.17 3.61 8.52
C ASP A 235 12.93 2.75 8.80
N ALA A 236 11.83 3.37 9.23
CA ALA A 236 10.56 2.70 9.47
C ALA A 236 9.94 2.15 8.15
N LEU A 237 9.97 2.94 7.07
CA LEU A 237 9.44 2.52 5.77
C LEU A 237 10.18 1.31 5.21
N VAL A 238 11.51 1.34 5.33
CA VAL A 238 12.41 0.30 4.81
C VAL A 238 12.56 -0.87 5.79
N GLY A 239 12.17 -0.72 7.05
CA GLY A 239 12.26 -1.76 8.07
C GLY A 239 13.69 -2.08 8.50
N VAL A 240 14.55 -1.06 8.58
CA VAL A 240 15.93 -1.16 9.08
C VAL A 240 16.03 -0.65 10.51
N ALA A 241 17.04 -1.14 11.23
CA ALA A 241 17.32 -0.66 12.59
C ALA A 241 17.88 0.77 12.56
N PRO A 242 17.58 1.62 13.56
CA PRO A 242 17.99 3.04 13.57
C PRO A 242 19.50 3.27 13.52
N GLU A 243 20.29 2.24 13.84
CA GLU A 243 21.76 2.29 13.81
C GLU A 243 22.32 2.06 12.39
N VAL A 244 21.47 1.61 11.46
CA VAL A 244 21.90 1.33 10.07
C VAL A 244 21.99 2.62 9.30
N SER A 245 23.17 2.90 8.75
CA SER A 245 23.34 4.04 7.84
C SER A 245 22.87 3.67 6.43
N LEU A 246 22.00 4.52 5.88
CA LEU A 246 21.57 4.44 4.47
C LEU A 246 22.14 5.66 3.74
N PRO A 247 23.39 5.58 3.21
CA PRO A 247 23.96 6.69 2.44
C PRO A 247 23.18 6.87 1.13
N LEU A 248 22.58 8.05 0.96
CA LEU A 248 21.86 8.39 -0.26
C LEU A 248 22.81 8.99 -1.28
N VAL A 249 22.76 8.52 -2.53
CA VAL A 249 23.61 8.95 -3.63
C VAL A 249 22.79 9.25 -4.89
N GLY A 250 23.39 9.98 -5.83
CA GLY A 250 22.74 10.29 -7.10
C GLY A 250 21.86 11.55 -7.07
N SER A 251 21.04 11.71 -8.11
CA SER A 251 20.17 12.87 -8.30
C SER A 251 18.76 12.57 -7.80
N SER A 252 18.11 13.60 -7.24
CA SER A 252 16.69 13.59 -6.88
C SER A 252 15.77 13.98 -8.06
N ASP A 253 16.33 14.19 -9.27
CA ASP A 253 15.57 14.64 -10.43
C ASP A 253 14.60 13.57 -10.94
N VAL A 254 13.32 13.94 -11.03
CA VAL A 254 12.23 13.11 -11.56
C VAL A 254 11.69 13.76 -12.83
N THR A 255 11.42 12.96 -13.84
CA THR A 255 10.83 13.46 -15.09
C THR A 255 9.44 14.01 -14.85
N VAL A 256 9.23 15.29 -15.18
CA VAL A 256 7.93 15.95 -15.09
C VAL A 256 7.10 15.58 -16.32
N MET A 257 5.86 15.14 -16.09
CA MET A 257 4.92 14.80 -17.16
C MET A 257 4.25 16.04 -17.72
N ASP A 258 4.10 16.10 -19.04
CA ASP A 258 3.34 17.17 -19.70
C ASP A 258 1.81 16.87 -19.69
N ALA A 259 1.01 17.89 -20.01
CA ALA A 259 -0.45 17.79 -20.02
C ALA A 259 -1.01 16.74 -21.01
N THR A 260 -0.27 16.42 -22.09
CA THR A 260 -0.65 15.42 -23.08
C THR A 260 -0.44 14.00 -22.52
N GLN A 261 0.71 13.78 -21.90
CA GLN A 261 1.04 12.52 -21.22
C GLN A 261 0.05 12.23 -20.08
N VAL A 262 -0.28 13.25 -19.29
CA VAL A 262 -1.25 13.11 -18.19
C VAL A 262 -2.65 12.78 -18.70
N ARG A 263 -3.14 13.44 -19.74
CA ARG A 263 -4.43 13.11 -20.35
C ARG A 263 -4.49 11.68 -20.89
N ALA A 264 -3.42 11.24 -21.53
CA ALA A 264 -3.31 9.87 -22.03
C ALA A 264 -3.32 8.87 -20.86
N ALA A 265 -2.58 9.14 -19.80
CA ALA A 265 -2.52 8.28 -18.61
C ALA A 265 -3.87 8.21 -17.85
N ILE A 266 -4.61 9.33 -17.75
CA ILE A 266 -5.97 9.34 -17.19
C ILE A 266 -6.90 8.43 -18.01
N ALA A 267 -6.85 8.51 -19.35
CA ALA A 267 -7.68 7.68 -20.23
C ALA A 267 -7.38 6.18 -20.08
N GLU A 268 -6.14 5.82 -19.76
CA GLU A 268 -5.73 4.43 -19.54
C GLU A 268 -5.86 3.97 -18.07
N SER A 269 -6.12 4.86 -17.14
CA SER A 269 -6.11 4.58 -15.69
C SER A 269 -7.02 3.41 -15.29
N THR A 270 -8.20 3.28 -15.92
CA THR A 270 -9.16 2.20 -15.66
C THR A 270 -8.63 0.79 -16.03
N ARG A 271 -7.58 0.72 -16.84
CA ARG A 271 -6.94 -0.54 -17.30
C ARG A 271 -5.60 -0.80 -16.64
N ARG A 272 -4.98 0.22 -16.05
CA ARG A 272 -3.61 0.14 -15.52
C ARG A 272 -3.52 0.29 -14.01
N ARG A 273 -4.39 1.08 -13.39
CA ARG A 273 -4.30 1.34 -11.97
C ARG A 273 -4.78 0.14 -11.14
N PRO A 274 -3.91 -0.41 -10.27
CA PRO A 274 -4.26 -1.59 -9.48
C PRO A 274 -5.45 -1.36 -8.54
N ASP A 275 -5.60 -0.17 -7.94
CA ASP A 275 -6.71 0.17 -7.04
C ASP A 275 -8.07 0.20 -7.77
N LEU A 276 -8.11 0.72 -9.01
CA LEU A 276 -9.32 0.70 -9.84
C LEU A 276 -9.67 -0.72 -10.29
N LEU A 277 -8.65 -1.51 -10.66
CA LEU A 277 -8.82 -2.92 -11.00
C LEU A 277 -9.26 -3.75 -9.78
N ALA A 278 -8.77 -3.41 -8.57
CA ALA A 278 -9.21 -4.02 -7.31
C ALA A 278 -10.69 -3.73 -7.05
N LEU A 279 -11.16 -2.49 -7.26
CA LEU A 279 -12.57 -2.14 -7.15
C LEU A 279 -13.43 -2.88 -8.18
N GLN A 280 -12.95 -3.06 -9.42
CA GLN A 280 -13.63 -3.88 -10.42
C GLN A 280 -13.75 -5.34 -9.97
N ALA A 281 -12.65 -5.94 -9.48
CA ALA A 281 -12.67 -7.30 -8.94
C ALA A 281 -13.61 -7.42 -7.71
N GLY A 282 -13.63 -6.40 -6.84
CA GLY A 282 -14.55 -6.31 -5.71
C GLY A 282 -16.03 -6.26 -6.15
N LEU A 283 -16.33 -5.52 -7.23
CA LEU A 283 -17.67 -5.49 -7.81
C LEU A 283 -18.06 -6.85 -8.42
N GLU A 284 -17.14 -7.54 -9.11
CA GLU A 284 -17.36 -8.91 -9.60
C GLU A 284 -17.66 -9.88 -8.45
N ALA A 285 -16.89 -9.80 -7.35
CA ALA A 285 -17.13 -10.60 -6.16
C ALA A 285 -18.52 -10.33 -5.57
N GLN A 286 -18.90 -9.06 -5.51
CA GLN A 286 -20.20 -8.63 -5.00
C GLN A 286 -21.37 -9.06 -5.90
N ASP A 287 -21.19 -9.04 -7.22
CA ASP A 287 -22.18 -9.57 -8.16
C ASP A 287 -22.42 -11.07 -7.94
N ASP A 288 -21.38 -11.85 -7.71
CA ASP A 288 -21.52 -13.26 -7.43
C ASP A 288 -22.18 -13.53 -6.05
N ARG A 289 -21.86 -12.71 -5.01
CA ARG A 289 -22.56 -12.74 -3.72
C ARG A 289 -24.06 -12.42 -3.87
N TYR A 290 -24.39 -11.39 -4.65
CA TYR A 290 -25.76 -11.01 -4.93
C TYR A 290 -26.51 -12.13 -5.69
N ARG A 291 -25.89 -12.75 -6.69
CA ARG A 291 -26.46 -13.93 -7.39
C ARG A 291 -26.66 -15.11 -6.43
N GLY A 292 -25.72 -15.34 -5.51
CA GLY A 292 -25.85 -16.32 -4.44
C GLY A 292 -27.05 -16.04 -3.53
N ALA A 293 -27.20 -14.79 -3.10
CA ALA A 293 -28.33 -14.34 -2.27
C ALA A 293 -29.69 -14.50 -2.99
N LEU A 294 -29.75 -14.22 -4.30
CA LEU A 294 -30.94 -14.47 -5.10
C LEU A 294 -31.27 -15.96 -5.22
N ARG A 295 -30.27 -16.84 -5.34
CA ARG A 295 -30.50 -18.29 -5.35
C ARG A 295 -30.99 -18.82 -4.00
N ALA A 296 -30.50 -18.25 -2.90
CA ALA A 296 -30.90 -18.63 -1.54
C ALA A 296 -32.35 -18.26 -1.17
N GLN A 297 -33.11 -17.59 -2.06
CA GLN A 297 -34.55 -17.42 -1.88
C GLN A 297 -35.35 -18.70 -2.20
N PHE A 298 -34.76 -19.66 -2.90
CA PHE A 298 -35.36 -20.93 -3.22
C PHE A 298 -35.15 -21.96 -2.08
N PRO A 299 -36.01 -22.98 -1.99
CA PRO A 299 -35.87 -24.03 -0.98
C PRO A 299 -34.50 -24.71 -1.02
N ALA A 300 -33.87 -24.88 0.13
CA ALA A 300 -32.70 -25.74 0.23
C ALA A 300 -33.13 -27.20 0.22
N ILE A 301 -32.44 -28.01 -0.56
CA ILE A 301 -32.75 -29.44 -0.74
C ILE A 301 -31.54 -30.24 -0.25
N THR A 302 -31.80 -31.16 0.68
CA THR A 302 -30.87 -32.21 1.08
C THR A 302 -31.39 -33.57 0.61
N PHE A 303 -30.49 -34.41 0.16
CA PHE A 303 -30.84 -35.75 -0.36
C PHE A 303 -29.81 -36.78 0.08
N GLY A 304 -30.30 -38.01 0.39
CA GLY A 304 -29.39 -39.10 0.66
C GLY A 304 -30.02 -40.42 1.05
N PRO A 305 -29.27 -41.53 1.00
CA PRO A 305 -29.73 -42.84 1.41
C PRO A 305 -29.90 -42.93 2.95
N THR A 306 -30.88 -43.71 3.36
CA THR A 306 -31.14 -44.01 4.78
C THR A 306 -31.31 -45.51 4.97
N ARG A 307 -30.91 -46.00 6.14
CA ARG A 307 -31.16 -47.36 6.60
C ARG A 307 -31.64 -47.29 8.05
N ALA A 308 -32.71 -47.98 8.34
CA ALA A 308 -33.25 -48.05 9.67
C ALA A 308 -33.60 -49.50 10.05
N ARG A 309 -33.56 -49.77 11.35
CA ARG A 309 -34.16 -50.93 11.99
C ARG A 309 -35.08 -50.37 13.08
N ASP A 310 -36.33 -50.76 13.02
CA ASP A 310 -37.33 -50.31 14.00
C ASP A 310 -37.31 -51.12 15.32
N THR A 311 -38.14 -50.73 16.24
CA THR A 311 -38.31 -51.43 17.53
C THR A 311 -38.93 -52.82 17.42
N SER A 312 -39.49 -53.18 16.26
CA SER A 312 -40.05 -54.51 15.94
C SER A 312 -39.02 -55.37 15.17
N ASN A 313 -37.75 -54.95 15.09
CA ASN A 313 -36.67 -55.62 14.40
C ASN A 313 -36.83 -55.69 12.86
N VAL A 314 -37.67 -54.82 12.26
CA VAL A 314 -37.84 -54.73 10.81
C VAL A 314 -36.76 -53.83 10.23
N ASN A 315 -35.99 -54.30 9.25
CA ASN A 315 -35.00 -53.54 8.54
C ASN A 315 -35.64 -52.84 7.34
N SER A 316 -35.40 -51.55 7.21
CA SER A 316 -35.80 -50.75 6.04
C SER A 316 -34.62 -50.03 5.44
N ALA A 317 -34.66 -49.84 4.11
CA ALA A 317 -33.73 -48.99 3.39
C ALA A 317 -34.51 -48.10 2.43
N GLY A 318 -34.07 -46.85 2.32
CA GLY A 318 -34.77 -45.83 1.51
C GLY A 318 -33.90 -44.61 1.26
N PHE A 319 -34.53 -43.55 0.79
CA PHE A 319 -33.91 -42.24 0.61
C PHE A 319 -34.62 -41.20 1.46
N SER A 320 -33.86 -40.27 2.02
CA SER A 320 -34.35 -39.08 2.70
C SER A 320 -34.25 -37.88 1.78
N LEU A 321 -35.34 -37.12 1.70
CA LEU A 321 -35.40 -35.83 1.01
C LEU A 321 -35.83 -34.77 2.02
N GLY A 322 -34.94 -33.88 2.37
CA GLY A 322 -35.24 -32.71 3.23
C GLY A 322 -35.45 -31.47 2.37
N ILE A 323 -36.51 -30.72 2.61
CA ILE A 323 -36.79 -29.46 1.90
C ILE A 323 -37.01 -28.36 2.93
N SER A 324 -36.18 -27.34 2.93
CA SER A 324 -36.35 -26.14 3.76
C SER A 324 -37.22 -25.13 3.03
N LEU A 325 -38.39 -24.82 3.58
CA LEU A 325 -39.36 -23.92 2.97
C LEU A 325 -39.18 -22.47 3.48
N PRO A 326 -38.68 -21.53 2.66
CA PRO A 326 -38.46 -20.14 3.06
C PRO A 326 -39.76 -19.33 3.01
N LEU A 327 -40.74 -19.65 3.84
CA LEU A 327 -42.08 -19.06 3.80
C LEU A 327 -42.12 -17.60 4.24
N PHE A 328 -41.33 -17.24 5.25
CA PHE A 328 -41.40 -15.92 5.89
C PHE A 328 -40.38 -14.93 5.38
N ASN A 329 -39.14 -15.32 5.23
CA ASN A 329 -38.01 -14.40 4.94
C ASN A 329 -37.63 -14.37 3.44
N ARG A 330 -37.60 -15.52 2.77
CA ARG A 330 -37.17 -15.67 1.37
C ARG A 330 -35.86 -14.95 1.09
N ASN A 331 -34.95 -14.92 2.05
CA ASN A 331 -33.63 -14.23 2.00
C ASN A 331 -33.69 -12.74 1.63
N ARG A 332 -34.86 -12.06 1.80
CA ARG A 332 -35.06 -10.66 1.35
C ARG A 332 -34.08 -9.69 1.98
N GLY A 333 -33.78 -9.88 3.28
CA GLY A 333 -32.84 -9.02 4.02
C GLY A 333 -31.43 -9.08 3.41
N ASN A 334 -30.92 -10.28 3.19
CA ASN A 334 -29.59 -10.46 2.59
C ASN A 334 -29.54 -9.97 1.13
N ILE A 335 -30.58 -10.23 0.35
CA ILE A 335 -30.70 -9.68 -1.02
C ILE A 335 -30.63 -8.16 -1.02
N ALA A 336 -31.29 -7.47 -0.09
CA ALA A 336 -31.26 -6.03 0.03
C ALA A 336 -29.86 -5.50 0.42
N ILE A 337 -29.18 -6.21 1.37
CA ILE A 337 -27.80 -5.86 1.78
C ILE A 337 -26.85 -5.99 0.59
N GLU A 338 -26.88 -7.13 -0.12
CA GLU A 338 -25.98 -7.36 -1.26
C GLU A 338 -26.24 -6.38 -2.42
N ALA A 339 -27.51 -6.03 -2.68
CA ALA A 339 -27.87 -5.02 -3.66
C ALA A 339 -27.35 -3.63 -3.29
N ALA A 340 -27.52 -3.21 -2.02
CA ALA A 340 -27.01 -1.92 -1.54
C ALA A 340 -25.47 -1.86 -1.54
N THR A 341 -24.80 -2.95 -1.17
CA THR A 341 -23.35 -3.06 -1.20
C THR A 341 -22.81 -2.95 -2.63
N ARG A 342 -23.48 -3.59 -3.59
CA ARG A 342 -23.15 -3.48 -5.01
C ARG A 342 -23.23 -2.04 -5.51
N GLU A 343 -24.29 -1.32 -5.17
CA GLU A 343 -24.47 0.08 -5.56
C GLU A 343 -23.41 0.97 -4.88
N LYS A 344 -23.09 0.73 -3.59
CA LYS A 344 -22.01 1.42 -2.91
C LYS A 344 -20.68 1.26 -3.65
N LEU A 345 -20.30 0.03 -4.04
CA LEU A 345 -19.05 -0.22 -4.77
C LEU A 345 -19.01 0.49 -6.14
N ARG A 346 -20.15 0.58 -6.83
CA ARG A 346 -20.28 1.33 -8.08
C ARG A 346 -20.01 2.82 -7.86
N ILE A 347 -20.55 3.39 -6.78
CA ILE A 347 -20.34 4.79 -6.41
C ILE A 347 -18.89 5.01 -5.99
N ASP A 348 -18.30 4.12 -5.18
CA ASP A 348 -16.88 4.19 -4.76
C ASP A 348 -15.94 4.21 -5.99
N TYR A 349 -16.23 3.36 -6.99
CA TYR A 349 -15.45 3.34 -8.24
C TYR A 349 -15.54 4.67 -9.00
N GLN A 350 -16.76 5.22 -9.16
CA GLN A 350 -16.96 6.51 -9.83
C GLN A 350 -16.24 7.64 -9.07
N GLN A 351 -16.39 7.69 -7.75
CA GLN A 351 -15.71 8.68 -6.91
C GLN A 351 -14.18 8.60 -7.06
N ARG A 352 -13.63 7.40 -7.16
CA ARG A 352 -12.18 7.21 -7.35
C ARG A 352 -11.71 7.73 -8.72
N LEU A 353 -12.51 7.54 -9.76
CA LEU A 353 -12.22 8.09 -11.10
C LEU A 353 -12.26 9.62 -11.10
N ASP A 354 -13.31 10.20 -10.52
CA ASP A 354 -13.49 11.65 -10.43
C ASP A 354 -12.34 12.29 -9.64
N ALA A 355 -12.02 11.73 -8.48
CA ALA A 355 -10.90 12.17 -7.65
C ALA A 355 -9.57 12.10 -8.40
N THR A 356 -9.33 11.05 -9.19
CA THR A 356 -8.12 10.92 -10.01
C THR A 356 -8.01 12.04 -11.03
N SER A 357 -9.10 12.34 -11.72
CA SER A 357 -9.12 13.41 -12.72
C SER A 357 -8.86 14.78 -12.09
N ILE A 358 -9.59 15.11 -11.01
CA ILE A 358 -9.45 16.37 -10.29
C ILE A 358 -8.02 16.54 -9.75
N GLU A 359 -7.50 15.53 -9.08
CA GLU A 359 -6.17 15.59 -8.48
C GLU A 359 -5.07 15.67 -9.53
N SER A 360 -5.20 14.97 -10.66
CA SER A 360 -4.24 15.06 -11.75
C SER A 360 -4.14 16.46 -12.34
N HIS A 361 -5.29 17.14 -12.51
CA HIS A 361 -5.30 18.53 -13.01
C HIS A 361 -4.70 19.49 -11.97
N ARG A 362 -5.05 19.33 -10.69
CA ARG A 362 -4.45 20.12 -9.61
C ARG A 362 -2.92 20.01 -9.58
N LEU A 363 -2.39 18.78 -9.69
CA LEU A 363 -0.95 18.52 -9.70
C LEU A 363 -0.27 19.13 -10.93
N LEU A 364 -0.91 19.09 -12.11
CA LEU A 364 -0.41 19.75 -13.33
C LEU A 364 -0.32 21.26 -13.19
N ASP A 365 -1.38 21.88 -12.69
CA ASP A 365 -1.42 23.33 -12.48
C ASP A 365 -0.34 23.77 -11.49
N GLU A 366 -0.17 23.02 -10.39
CA GLU A 366 0.88 23.28 -9.40
C GLU A 366 2.28 23.12 -10.00
N GLN A 367 2.52 22.10 -10.82
CA GLN A 367 3.80 21.94 -11.51
C GLN A 367 4.11 23.14 -12.44
N ALA A 368 3.12 23.64 -13.16
CA ALA A 368 3.30 24.80 -14.03
C ALA A 368 3.65 26.08 -13.24
N ILE A 369 3.02 26.27 -12.06
CA ILE A 369 3.32 27.38 -11.15
C ILE A 369 4.76 27.26 -10.62
N LEU A 370 5.14 26.07 -10.14
CA LEU A 370 6.48 25.81 -9.60
C LEU A 370 7.58 25.98 -10.67
N GLN A 371 7.36 25.50 -11.90
CA GLN A 371 8.29 25.69 -13.01
C GLN A 371 8.51 27.17 -13.32
N LYS A 372 7.43 27.97 -13.34
CA LYS A 372 7.52 29.42 -13.54
C LYS A 372 8.27 30.08 -12.39
N GLN A 373 7.97 29.74 -11.16
CA GLN A 373 8.65 30.26 -9.96
C GLN A 373 10.15 29.93 -9.98
N ILE A 374 10.53 28.70 -10.32
CA ILE A 374 11.93 28.28 -10.43
C ILE A 374 12.64 29.10 -11.53
N ALA A 375 12.00 29.30 -12.68
CA ALA A 375 12.57 30.10 -13.76
C ALA A 375 12.80 31.58 -13.35
N GLU A 376 11.86 32.17 -12.60
CA GLU A 376 11.99 33.53 -12.06
C GLU A 376 13.13 33.61 -11.01
N ILE A 377 13.27 32.58 -10.17
CA ILE A 377 14.36 32.50 -9.20
C ILE A 377 15.70 32.36 -9.92
N ASP A 378 15.81 31.44 -10.86
CA ASP A 378 17.04 31.16 -11.61
C ASP A 378 17.47 32.37 -12.45
N ALA A 379 16.55 33.19 -12.94
CA ALA A 379 16.84 34.43 -13.65
C ALA A 379 17.36 35.54 -12.71
N SER A 380 16.88 35.62 -11.46
CA SER A 380 17.27 36.69 -10.51
C SER A 380 18.50 36.34 -9.67
N LEU A 381 18.78 35.06 -9.48
CA LEU A 381 19.85 34.59 -8.57
C LEU A 381 21.26 35.06 -8.96
N PRO A 382 21.69 35.03 -10.25
CA PRO A 382 23.01 35.51 -10.62
C PRO A 382 23.27 36.99 -10.28
N ALA A 383 22.25 37.84 -10.44
CA ALA A 383 22.38 39.28 -10.08
C ALA A 383 22.53 39.44 -8.56
N LEU A 384 21.78 38.69 -7.75
CA LEU A 384 21.94 38.72 -6.30
C LEU A 384 23.30 38.17 -5.85
N GLU A 385 23.79 37.13 -6.49
CA GLU A 385 25.15 36.60 -6.23
C GLU A 385 26.25 37.64 -6.54
N GLN A 386 26.13 38.34 -7.65
CA GLN A 386 27.04 39.40 -8.00
C GLN A 386 26.98 40.57 -6.98
N VAL A 387 25.81 40.99 -6.59
CA VAL A 387 25.61 42.04 -5.56
C VAL A 387 26.22 41.62 -4.21
N ALA A 388 26.01 40.39 -3.80
CA ALA A 388 26.57 39.87 -2.55
C ALA A 388 28.11 39.77 -2.60
N GLU A 389 28.65 39.36 -3.71
CA GLU A 389 30.13 39.34 -3.91
C GLU A 389 30.74 40.75 -3.86
N GLN A 390 30.11 41.73 -4.55
CA GLN A 390 30.54 43.12 -4.52
C GLN A 390 30.43 43.72 -3.11
N ALA A 391 29.30 43.43 -2.38
CA ALA A 391 29.13 43.89 -1.01
C ALA A 391 30.18 43.29 -0.06
N SER A 392 30.55 42.02 -0.24
CA SER A 392 31.57 41.35 0.55
C SER A 392 32.97 42.01 0.32
N LYS A 393 33.32 42.32 -0.95
CA LYS A 393 34.57 43.06 -1.32
C LYS A 393 34.55 44.47 -0.72
N ALA A 394 33.42 45.18 -0.80
CA ALA A 394 33.27 46.54 -0.24
C ALA A 394 33.37 46.55 1.29
N TYR A 395 32.84 45.54 1.93
CA TYR A 395 32.96 45.37 3.40
C TYR A 395 34.41 45.11 3.81
N ALA A 396 35.14 44.25 3.09
CA ALA A 396 36.54 44.03 3.36
C ALA A 396 37.41 45.27 3.13
N ALA A 397 36.97 46.20 2.25
CA ALA A 397 37.60 47.51 2.03
C ALA A 397 37.06 48.63 3.00
N HIS A 398 36.25 48.29 3.94
CA HIS A 398 35.60 49.24 4.91
C HIS A 398 34.68 50.28 4.24
N ASN A 399 34.18 50.01 3.02
CA ASN A 399 33.29 50.92 2.28
C ASN A 399 31.81 50.67 2.52
N VAL A 400 31.47 49.53 3.14
CA VAL A 400 30.09 49.13 3.50
C VAL A 400 30.10 48.64 4.94
N ASP A 401 29.04 48.94 5.70
CA ASP A 401 28.88 48.46 7.06
C ASP A 401 28.42 46.98 7.12
N SER A 402 28.61 46.38 8.26
CA SER A 402 28.28 44.96 8.49
C SER A 402 26.78 44.68 8.42
N LEU A 403 25.88 45.63 8.74
CA LEU A 403 24.43 45.45 8.64
C LEU A 403 24.00 45.36 7.17
N THR A 404 24.51 46.25 6.33
CA THR A 404 24.25 46.24 4.88
C THR A 404 24.69 44.91 4.25
N LEU A 405 25.91 44.43 4.56
CA LEU A 405 26.40 43.14 4.09
C LEU A 405 25.50 42.01 4.57
N THR A 406 25.13 42.00 5.84
CA THR A 406 24.27 40.95 6.43
C THR A 406 22.87 40.88 5.78
N ASN A 407 22.28 42.06 5.47
CA ASN A 407 21.01 42.13 4.75
C ASN A 407 21.11 41.59 3.32
N ILE A 408 22.16 41.91 2.58
CA ILE A 408 22.38 41.44 1.20
C ILE A 408 22.60 39.91 1.19
N GLU A 409 23.46 39.40 2.07
CA GLU A 409 23.68 37.95 2.21
C GLU A 409 22.44 37.21 2.70
N GLY A 410 21.66 37.83 3.59
CA GLY A 410 20.38 37.28 4.04
C GLY A 410 19.36 37.15 2.88
N ALA A 411 19.29 38.16 2.01
CA ALA A 411 18.44 38.10 0.82
C ALA A 411 18.89 37.00 -0.17
N LEU A 412 20.20 36.87 -0.38
CA LEU A 412 20.77 35.79 -1.22
C LEU A 412 20.49 34.41 -0.62
N LEU A 413 20.69 34.26 0.71
CA LEU A 413 20.36 33.01 1.42
C LEU A 413 18.89 32.62 1.25
N ALA A 414 17.99 33.58 1.52
CA ALA A 414 16.56 33.35 1.36
C ALA A 414 16.20 32.87 -0.06
N ARG A 415 16.78 33.52 -1.08
CA ARG A 415 16.53 33.15 -2.48
C ARG A 415 17.09 31.79 -2.86
N ARG A 416 18.26 31.39 -2.33
CA ARG A 416 18.81 30.03 -2.51
C ARG A 416 17.97 28.97 -1.83
N LEU A 417 17.48 29.21 -0.60
CA LEU A 417 16.61 28.28 0.11
C LEU A 417 15.25 28.15 -0.60
N GLU A 418 14.69 29.26 -1.08
CA GLU A 418 13.45 29.26 -1.88
C GLU A 418 13.60 28.40 -3.15
N ARG A 419 14.74 28.51 -3.85
CA ARG A 419 15.05 27.67 -5.02
C ARG A 419 15.07 26.18 -4.66
N ILE A 420 15.73 25.79 -3.57
CA ILE A 420 15.78 24.40 -3.10
C ILE A 420 14.37 23.90 -2.78
N ALA A 421 13.59 24.70 -2.03
CA ALA A 421 12.22 24.33 -1.66
C ALA A 421 11.29 24.21 -2.89
N ALA A 422 11.37 25.13 -3.85
CA ALA A 422 10.59 25.08 -5.08
C ALA A 422 10.95 23.85 -5.94
N ARG A 423 12.25 23.51 -6.05
CA ARG A 423 12.69 22.30 -6.75
C ARG A 423 12.22 21.03 -6.04
N GLN A 424 12.36 20.95 -4.72
CA GLN A 424 11.82 19.86 -3.93
C GLN A 424 10.32 19.68 -4.20
N ALA A 425 9.53 20.75 -4.07
CA ALA A 425 8.09 20.70 -4.31
C ALA A 425 7.76 20.22 -5.74
N LEU A 426 8.51 20.66 -6.76
CA LEU A 426 8.31 20.19 -8.14
C LEU A 426 8.57 18.69 -8.28
N GLN A 427 9.63 18.16 -7.67
CA GLN A 427 9.93 16.72 -7.68
C GLN A 427 8.88 15.90 -6.92
N GLU A 428 8.44 16.42 -5.77
CA GLU A 428 7.35 15.77 -4.99
C GLU A 428 6.04 15.72 -5.79
N GLN A 429 5.68 16.80 -6.50
CA GLN A 429 4.50 16.82 -7.38
C GLN A 429 4.65 15.85 -8.56
N ALA A 430 5.85 15.73 -9.14
CA ALA A 430 6.11 14.79 -10.22
C ALA A 430 5.95 13.33 -9.74
N ILE A 431 6.49 12.99 -8.58
CA ILE A 431 6.34 11.67 -7.96
C ILE A 431 4.86 11.39 -7.64
N ALA A 432 4.16 12.37 -7.04
CA ALA A 432 2.75 12.22 -6.70
C ALA A 432 1.89 11.97 -7.95
N LEU A 433 2.15 12.69 -9.05
CA LEU A 433 1.43 12.51 -10.32
C LEU A 433 1.72 11.14 -10.95
N GLN A 434 2.98 10.70 -10.97
CA GLN A 434 3.34 9.36 -11.45
C GLN A 434 2.68 8.26 -10.61
N ALA A 435 2.68 8.42 -9.29
CA ALA A 435 2.04 7.49 -8.36
C ALA A 435 0.51 7.46 -8.54
N LEU A 436 -0.10 8.63 -8.70
CA LEU A 436 -1.55 8.76 -8.92
C LEU A 436 -1.99 8.09 -10.21
N LEU A 437 -1.22 8.22 -11.29
CA LEU A 437 -1.58 7.70 -12.61
C LEU A 437 -1.15 6.24 -12.84
N GLY A 438 -0.28 5.70 -12.01
CA GLY A 438 0.22 4.32 -12.14
C GLY A 438 1.02 4.09 -13.43
N THR A 439 1.73 5.09 -13.92
CA THR A 439 2.37 5.07 -15.25
C THR A 439 3.52 4.09 -15.38
N SER A 440 4.09 3.62 -14.27
CA SER A 440 5.24 2.70 -14.24
C SER A 440 4.88 1.32 -13.65
N VAL A 441 3.59 0.99 -13.45
CA VAL A 441 3.16 -0.29 -12.87
C VAL A 441 3.13 -1.37 -13.92
N ASN A 442 3.85 -2.48 -13.70
CA ASN A 442 3.67 -3.72 -14.44
C ASN A 442 2.49 -4.50 -13.87
N LEU A 443 1.40 -4.56 -14.61
CA LEU A 443 0.31 -5.45 -14.27
C LEU A 443 0.71 -6.90 -14.58
N PRO A 444 0.40 -7.88 -13.71
CA PRO A 444 0.53 -9.29 -14.08
C PRO A 444 -0.31 -9.54 -15.32
N GLU A 445 0.26 -10.24 -16.32
CA GLU A 445 -0.45 -10.62 -17.53
C GLU A 445 -1.78 -11.29 -17.13
N ARG A 446 -2.89 -10.79 -17.69
CA ARG A 446 -4.18 -11.48 -17.52
C ARG A 446 -3.99 -12.89 -18.01
N SER A 447 -4.00 -13.87 -17.12
CA SER A 447 -4.21 -15.25 -17.53
C SER A 447 -5.54 -15.27 -18.28
N THR A 448 -5.48 -15.33 -19.59
CA THR A 448 -6.63 -15.51 -20.49
C THR A 448 -7.18 -16.93 -20.25
N GLY A 449 -7.79 -17.12 -19.08
CA GLY A 449 -8.56 -18.30 -18.73
C GLY A 449 -9.91 -18.24 -19.44
N ALA A 450 -10.02 -19.05 -20.47
CA ALA A 450 -11.24 -19.53 -21.11
C ALA A 450 -12.24 -18.45 -21.61
N SER A 451 -12.11 -18.15 -22.89
CA SER A 451 -13.21 -17.67 -23.74
C SER A 451 -14.52 -18.41 -23.37
N ARG A 452 -15.42 -17.73 -22.67
CA ARG A 452 -16.84 -18.15 -22.64
C ARG A 452 -17.41 -17.82 -24.00
N THR A 453 -17.39 -18.79 -24.89
CA THR A 453 -18.13 -18.80 -26.15
C THR A 453 -19.62 -18.68 -25.78
N HIS A 454 -20.21 -17.50 -25.97
CA HIS A 454 -21.65 -17.35 -26.03
C HIS A 454 -22.14 -18.06 -27.29
N LEU A 455 -22.67 -19.27 -27.10
CA LEU A 455 -23.58 -19.87 -28.05
C LEU A 455 -24.89 -19.08 -27.99
N VAL A 456 -25.05 -18.18 -28.94
CA VAL A 456 -26.36 -17.62 -29.30
C VAL A 456 -26.95 -18.62 -30.29
N GLU A 457 -27.83 -19.50 -29.81
CA GLU A 457 -28.73 -20.25 -30.70
C GLU A 457 -29.83 -19.29 -31.18
N HIS A 458 -29.76 -18.91 -32.42
CA HIS A 458 -30.89 -18.42 -33.18
C HIS A 458 -31.78 -19.63 -33.52
N THR A 459 -32.97 -19.73 -32.91
CA THR A 459 -34.08 -20.52 -33.44
C THR A 459 -35.06 -19.59 -34.10
N SER A 460 -35.30 -19.91 -35.38
CA SER A 460 -36.32 -19.41 -36.28
C SER A 460 -37.73 -19.69 -35.78
#